data_2210b7225ea272245b24f887f3642f12
#
_entry.id   2210b7225ea272245b24f887f3642f12
#
_cell.length_a   1.000
_cell.length_b   1.000
_cell.length_c   1.000
_cell.angle_alpha   90.00
_cell.angle_beta   90.00
_cell.angle_gamma   90.00
#
_symmetry.space_group_name_H-M   'P 1'
#
loop_
_entity.id
_entity.type
_entity.pdbx_description
1 polymer ?
#
loop_
_entity_poly.entity_id
_entity_poly.type
_entity_poly.pdbx_seq_one_letter_code
_entity_poly.pdbx_strand_id
1 'polypeptide(L)'
;MIPCFTPIPRAFCIRTNPGNARALIQSHGNREIWLNPPPIPLTTAEMDRVYGLPYSRLPHPAYCGAKIPAFEMIQHSVTIMRGCFGGCTFCSITEHEGRIIQSRSEESIIREIETIRDTSPAFTGVISDLGGPTANMYRLSCKSAEIEEKCRRLSCVYPGICKNLGTDHGPLISLYRRARNLPGIKKVLVASGLRYDLAVLSPEYVKELATYHVGGYLKIAPEHTEEGPLSKMMKPGIGAYDSFKALFDKYSKEAGKEQYLIPYFIAAHPGTTDGDMLNLALWLKRNGFRADQVQAFLPSPMAIATAMYHTGKNPLRRISRKSEDVYIPRSATQRRLHKAFLRYHDPENWPVLREALMKMGRADLIGNGKRHLVPRYQPVGTGMKKPGRPFRTQHARPARGKA
;
A
#
# COMPACT_ATOMS: atom_id res chain seq x y z
N MET A 1 -6.59 28.61 -18.99
CA MET A 1 -6.11 28.85 -17.61
C MET A 1 -5.28 27.68 -17.16
N ILE A 2 -4.00 27.87 -16.94
CA ILE A 2 -3.05 26.81 -16.60
C ILE A 2 -3.20 26.53 -15.09
N PRO A 3 -3.46 25.30 -14.65
CA PRO A 3 -3.40 24.98 -13.23
C PRO A 3 -1.92 24.89 -12.82
N CYS A 4 -1.28 26.06 -12.68
CA CYS A 4 0.16 26.16 -12.42
C CYS A 4 0.54 25.95 -10.94
N PHE A 5 -0.42 25.70 -10.03
CA PHE A 5 -0.21 25.95 -8.61
C PHE A 5 -0.22 24.75 -7.67
N THR A 6 -0.65 23.57 -8.12
CA THR A 6 -0.75 22.41 -7.24
C THR A 6 0.56 21.66 -6.95
N PRO A 7 1.55 21.59 -7.85
CA PRO A 7 2.77 20.80 -7.60
C PRO A 7 3.80 21.50 -6.69
N ILE A 8 3.89 22.84 -6.73
CA ILE A 8 5.00 23.55 -6.08
C ILE A 8 4.91 23.53 -4.54
N PRO A 9 3.79 23.93 -3.92
CA PRO A 9 3.66 23.85 -2.48
C PRO A 9 3.79 22.41 -1.96
N ARG A 10 3.23 21.46 -2.70
CA ARG A 10 3.24 20.05 -2.33
C ARG A 10 4.64 19.43 -2.42
N ALA A 11 5.38 19.71 -3.50
CA ALA A 11 6.77 19.25 -3.62
C ALA A 11 7.67 19.87 -2.53
N PHE A 12 7.32 21.02 -2.01
CA PHE A 12 8.03 21.65 -0.90
C PHE A 12 7.66 20.99 0.42
N CYS A 13 6.38 20.75 0.70
CA CYS A 13 5.91 20.08 1.92
C CYS A 13 6.53 18.68 2.10
N ILE A 14 6.58 17.87 1.03
CA ILE A 14 7.13 16.51 1.10
C ILE A 14 8.64 16.45 1.28
N ARG A 15 9.37 17.58 1.09
CA ARG A 15 10.83 17.68 1.27
C ARG A 15 11.23 18.27 2.62
N THR A 16 10.26 18.54 3.48
CA THR A 16 10.54 19.15 4.79
C THR A 16 10.31 18.17 5.91
N ASN A 17 11.19 18.20 6.89
CA ASN A 17 11.02 17.55 8.19
C ASN A 17 10.69 18.63 9.24
N PRO A 18 10.18 18.28 10.41
CA PRO A 18 9.86 19.25 11.48
C PRO A 18 11.02 20.22 11.79
N GLY A 19 12.27 19.74 11.77
CA GLY A 19 13.44 20.57 12.06
C GLY A 19 13.82 21.59 10.98
N ASN A 20 13.34 21.43 9.73
CA ASN A 20 13.67 22.35 8.63
C ASN A 20 12.44 22.95 7.91
N ALA A 21 11.25 22.67 8.41
CA ALA A 21 10.01 23.14 7.83
C ALA A 21 9.71 24.58 8.22
N ARG A 22 9.13 25.31 7.28
CA ARG A 22 8.53 26.64 7.50
C ARG A 22 7.08 26.61 7.08
N ALA A 23 6.28 27.52 7.60
CA ALA A 23 4.94 27.75 7.10
C ALA A 23 4.99 28.15 5.61
N LEU A 24 4.03 27.65 4.84
CA LEU A 24 3.89 27.98 3.42
C LEU A 24 2.65 28.84 3.23
N ILE A 25 2.79 29.89 2.43
CA ILE A 25 1.68 30.75 2.03
C ILE A 25 1.48 30.59 0.54
N GLN A 26 0.24 30.37 0.14
CA GLN A 26 -0.15 30.28 -1.27
C GLN A 26 -1.35 31.17 -1.53
N SER A 27 -1.21 32.08 -2.49
CA SER A 27 -2.29 32.95 -2.92
C SER A 27 -3.24 32.25 -3.91
N HIS A 28 -4.53 32.44 -3.70
CA HIS A 28 -5.62 31.98 -4.55
C HIS A 28 -6.56 33.13 -4.85
N GLY A 29 -6.33 33.85 -5.94
CA GLY A 29 -7.06 35.07 -6.28
C GLY A 29 -6.82 36.11 -5.19
N ASN A 30 -7.88 36.52 -4.49
CA ASN A 30 -7.86 37.53 -3.41
C ASN A 30 -7.73 36.88 -2.00
N ARG A 31 -7.48 35.59 -1.91
CA ARG A 31 -7.32 34.86 -0.63
C ARG A 31 -5.96 34.20 -0.56
N GLU A 32 -5.50 33.94 0.65
CA GLU A 32 -4.29 33.20 0.92
C GLU A 32 -4.59 31.97 1.75
N ILE A 33 -3.87 30.89 1.45
CA ILE A 33 -3.89 29.68 2.25
C ILE A 33 -2.57 29.62 3.00
N TRP A 34 -2.65 29.52 4.32
CA TRP A 34 -1.54 29.29 5.20
C TRP A 34 -1.46 27.80 5.54
N LEU A 35 -0.33 27.15 5.23
CA LEU A 35 -0.02 25.80 5.66
C LEU A 35 0.98 25.83 6.80
N ASN A 36 0.59 25.28 7.94
CA ASN A 36 1.51 25.12 9.06
C ASN A 36 2.65 24.16 8.72
N PRO A 37 3.80 24.29 9.39
CA PRO A 37 4.84 23.26 9.34
C PRO A 37 4.29 21.90 9.78
N PRO A 38 4.91 20.77 9.33
CA PRO A 38 4.57 19.46 9.86
C PRO A 38 4.68 19.44 11.40
N PRO A 39 3.79 18.72 12.09
CA PRO A 39 3.87 18.61 13.55
C PRO A 39 5.15 17.89 13.97
N ILE A 40 5.64 18.21 15.16
CA ILE A 40 6.73 17.47 15.79
C ILE A 40 6.24 16.03 16.05
N PRO A 41 7.00 14.99 15.64
CA PRO A 41 6.61 13.61 15.90
C PRO A 41 6.46 13.34 17.39
N LEU A 42 5.48 12.52 17.76
CA LEU A 42 5.30 12.10 19.14
C LEU A 42 6.48 11.22 19.58
N THR A 43 6.91 11.42 20.79
CA THR A 43 7.85 10.51 21.48
C THR A 43 7.19 9.18 21.78
N THR A 44 7.99 8.15 22.08
CA THR A 44 7.47 6.85 22.53
C THR A 44 6.54 6.99 23.75
N ALA A 45 6.90 7.81 24.73
CA ALA A 45 6.09 8.03 25.92
C ALA A 45 4.72 8.68 25.60
N GLU A 46 4.69 9.64 24.68
CA GLU A 46 3.45 10.26 24.23
C GLU A 46 2.60 9.28 23.41
N MET A 47 3.20 8.48 22.54
CA MET A 47 2.53 7.40 21.82
C MET A 47 1.91 6.42 22.81
N ASP A 48 2.66 5.95 23.79
CA ASP A 48 2.18 5.01 24.82
C ASP A 48 1.02 5.59 25.61
N ARG A 49 1.07 6.87 25.97
CA ARG A 49 -0.02 7.57 26.65
C ARG A 49 -1.29 7.61 25.79
N VAL A 50 -1.17 7.95 24.49
CA VAL A 50 -2.31 7.98 23.57
C VAL A 50 -2.96 6.60 23.44
N TYR A 51 -2.15 5.56 23.24
CA TYR A 51 -2.66 4.18 23.11
C TYR A 51 -3.09 3.56 24.45
N GLY A 52 -2.69 4.13 25.57
CA GLY A 52 -3.14 3.76 26.91
C GLY A 52 -4.45 4.41 27.36
N LEU A 53 -5.07 5.25 26.54
CA LEU A 53 -6.38 5.82 26.86
C LEU A 53 -7.46 4.73 26.92
N PRO A 54 -8.53 4.92 27.73
CA PRO A 54 -9.55 3.90 27.96
C PRO A 54 -10.53 3.79 26.77
N TYR A 55 -10.06 3.27 25.65
CA TYR A 55 -10.90 3.01 24.47
C TYR A 55 -11.84 1.84 24.74
N SER A 56 -13.10 1.97 24.38
CA SER A 56 -14.11 0.91 24.50
C SER A 56 -13.82 -0.30 23.61
N ARG A 57 -13.10 -0.11 22.49
CA ARG A 57 -12.86 -1.12 21.44
C ARG A 57 -14.13 -1.74 20.86
N LEU A 58 -15.24 -1.04 20.97
CA LEU A 58 -16.54 -1.46 20.45
C LEU A 58 -16.99 -0.50 19.33
N PRO A 59 -17.89 -0.95 18.44
CA PRO A 59 -18.54 -0.06 17.49
C PRO A 59 -19.28 1.06 18.20
N HIS A 60 -19.35 2.22 17.55
CA HIS A 60 -20.11 3.34 18.09
C HIS A 60 -21.58 2.94 18.32
N PRO A 61 -22.22 3.34 19.46
CA PRO A 61 -23.60 2.96 19.79
C PRO A 61 -24.64 3.26 18.70
N ALA A 62 -24.41 4.27 17.86
CA ALA A 62 -25.28 4.60 16.72
C ALA A 62 -25.46 3.45 15.70
N TYR A 63 -24.60 2.46 15.70
CA TYR A 63 -24.75 1.27 14.83
C TYR A 63 -25.77 0.26 15.37
N CYS A 64 -26.26 0.42 16.61
CA CYS A 64 -27.36 -0.38 17.18
C CYS A 64 -27.21 -1.90 16.95
N GLY A 65 -26.02 -2.44 17.11
CA GLY A 65 -25.74 -3.88 16.91
C GLY A 65 -25.61 -4.32 15.45
N ALA A 66 -25.66 -3.40 14.48
CA ALA A 66 -25.46 -3.74 13.08
C ALA A 66 -24.07 -4.35 12.85
N LYS A 67 -24.01 -5.39 12.01
CA LYS A 67 -22.76 -6.02 11.60
C LYS A 67 -21.91 -5.07 10.76
N ILE A 68 -20.69 -4.79 11.21
CA ILE A 68 -19.72 -3.93 10.52
C ILE A 68 -18.54 -4.78 10.07
N PRO A 69 -18.48 -5.23 8.79
CA PRO A 69 -17.43 -6.12 8.32
C PRO A 69 -16.00 -5.58 8.53
N ALA A 70 -15.81 -4.26 8.39
CA ALA A 70 -14.52 -3.63 8.63
C ALA A 70 -14.09 -3.75 10.10
N PHE A 71 -15.00 -3.55 11.05
CA PHE A 71 -14.73 -3.72 12.47
C PHE A 71 -14.35 -5.18 12.80
N GLU A 72 -15.13 -6.14 12.30
CA GLU A 72 -14.84 -7.57 12.53
C GLU A 72 -13.45 -7.97 12.06
N MET A 73 -12.96 -7.34 11.00
CA MET A 73 -11.65 -7.61 10.42
C MET A 73 -10.49 -7.07 11.27
N ILE A 74 -10.70 -5.93 11.97
CA ILE A 74 -9.62 -5.21 12.65
C ILE A 74 -9.74 -5.18 14.17
N GLN A 75 -10.82 -5.66 14.76
CA GLN A 75 -11.10 -5.55 16.20
C GLN A 75 -9.99 -6.10 17.11
N HIS A 76 -9.23 -7.08 16.62
CA HIS A 76 -8.10 -7.69 17.35
C HIS A 76 -6.75 -7.35 16.66
N SER A 77 -6.67 -6.21 15.99
CA SER A 77 -5.40 -5.68 15.49
C SER A 77 -4.77 -4.71 16.49
N VAL A 78 -3.44 -4.66 16.49
CA VAL A 78 -2.66 -3.78 17.37
C VAL A 78 -1.68 -2.98 16.54
N THR A 79 -1.80 -1.65 16.61
CA THR A 79 -0.89 -0.73 15.93
C THR A 79 0.36 -0.54 16.79
N ILE A 80 1.53 -0.83 16.23
CA ILE A 80 2.81 -0.75 16.94
C ILE A 80 3.58 0.54 16.65
N MET A 81 3.24 1.22 15.56
CA MET A 81 3.93 2.44 15.13
C MET A 81 3.08 3.25 14.16
N ARG A 82 3.43 4.51 13.98
CA ARG A 82 2.90 5.44 12.99
C ARG A 82 4.03 6.02 12.14
N GLY A 83 3.66 6.59 10.98
CA GLY A 83 4.59 7.14 10.03
C GLY A 83 5.08 6.13 9.00
N CYS A 84 5.65 6.64 7.91
CA CYS A 84 6.22 5.82 6.84
C CYS A 84 7.26 6.62 6.05
N PHE A 85 8.50 6.17 6.02
CA PHE A 85 9.57 6.79 5.22
C PHE A 85 9.66 6.24 3.78
N GLY A 86 8.67 5.47 3.35
CA GLY A 86 8.62 4.89 2.00
C GLY A 86 8.49 5.93 0.89
N GLY A 87 7.67 6.96 1.10
CA GLY A 87 7.49 8.06 0.15
C GLY A 87 6.78 7.68 -1.16
N CYS A 88 6.03 6.55 -1.18
CA CYS A 88 5.32 6.13 -2.38
C CYS A 88 4.35 7.20 -2.87
N THR A 89 4.43 7.59 -4.14
CA THR A 89 3.74 8.78 -4.67
C THR A 89 2.22 8.69 -4.68
N PHE A 90 1.69 7.48 -4.75
CA PHE A 90 0.24 7.21 -4.74
C PHE A 90 -0.36 7.17 -3.33
N CYS A 91 0.50 7.12 -2.29
CA CYS A 91 0.10 6.97 -0.90
C CYS A 91 0.19 8.30 -0.17
N SER A 92 -0.80 8.62 0.67
CA SER A 92 -0.81 9.83 1.48
C SER A 92 -0.31 9.61 2.93
N ILE A 93 0.05 8.40 3.31
CA ILE A 93 0.47 8.10 4.70
C ILE A 93 1.69 8.92 5.11
N THR A 94 2.70 9.03 4.23
CA THR A 94 3.90 9.84 4.50
C THR A 94 3.57 11.31 4.79
N GLU A 95 2.54 11.86 4.13
CA GLU A 95 2.09 13.24 4.31
C GLU A 95 1.16 13.40 5.52
N HIS A 96 0.40 12.38 5.83
CA HIS A 96 -0.62 12.39 6.88
C HIS A 96 -0.04 12.02 8.26
N GLU A 97 0.80 11.00 8.33
CA GLU A 97 1.38 10.50 9.59
C GLU A 97 2.86 10.93 9.77
N GLY A 98 3.46 11.49 8.72
CA GLY A 98 4.86 11.88 8.71
C GLY A 98 5.82 10.77 8.25
N ARG A 99 7.06 11.19 8.01
CA ARG A 99 8.15 10.33 7.54
C ARG A 99 8.99 9.74 8.67
N ILE A 100 8.93 10.34 9.86
CA ILE A 100 9.64 9.87 11.04
C ILE A 100 8.76 8.82 11.72
N ILE A 101 9.35 7.67 11.99
CA ILE A 101 8.61 6.58 12.61
C ILE A 101 8.42 6.86 14.10
N GLN A 102 7.17 6.86 14.52
CA GLN A 102 6.74 7.06 15.90
C GLN A 102 6.35 5.69 16.47
N SER A 103 7.28 5.04 17.15
CA SER A 103 7.08 3.68 17.67
C SER A 103 6.58 3.71 19.12
N ARG A 104 5.70 2.80 19.44
CA ARG A 104 5.30 2.50 20.82
C ARG A 104 6.38 1.69 21.53
N SER A 105 6.35 1.70 22.86
CA SER A 105 7.16 0.76 23.65
C SER A 105 6.61 -0.65 23.53
N GLU A 106 7.48 -1.63 23.73
CA GLU A 106 7.09 -3.04 23.78
C GLU A 106 6.07 -3.29 24.88
N GLU A 107 6.25 -2.67 26.05
CA GLU A 107 5.38 -2.77 27.22
C GLU A 107 3.96 -2.25 26.93
N SER A 108 3.85 -1.12 26.22
CA SER A 108 2.55 -0.56 25.81
C SER A 108 1.80 -1.51 24.89
N ILE A 109 2.52 -2.11 23.93
CA ILE A 109 1.95 -3.05 22.96
C ILE A 109 1.50 -4.34 23.65
N ILE A 110 2.32 -4.89 24.52
CA ILE A 110 2.00 -6.11 25.29
C ILE A 110 0.77 -5.90 26.16
N ARG A 111 0.70 -4.79 26.92
CA ARG A 111 -0.48 -4.45 27.73
C ARG A 111 -1.76 -4.36 26.89
N GLU A 112 -1.67 -3.81 25.68
CA GLU A 112 -2.84 -3.76 24.79
C GLU A 112 -3.27 -5.16 24.32
N ILE A 113 -2.35 -6.05 24.02
CA ILE A 113 -2.64 -7.44 23.67
C ILE A 113 -3.33 -8.14 24.85
N GLU A 114 -2.82 -7.96 26.05
CA GLU A 114 -3.41 -8.49 27.28
C GLU A 114 -4.81 -7.92 27.54
N THR A 115 -4.99 -6.61 27.35
CA THR A 115 -6.32 -5.98 27.46
C THR A 115 -7.30 -6.59 26.45
N ILE A 116 -6.90 -6.79 25.19
CA ILE A 116 -7.76 -7.43 24.18
C ILE A 116 -8.12 -8.85 24.62
N ARG A 117 -7.15 -9.63 25.09
CA ARG A 117 -7.35 -10.99 25.57
C ARG A 117 -8.37 -11.06 26.71
N ASP A 118 -8.24 -10.14 27.66
CA ASP A 118 -8.98 -10.20 28.93
C ASP A 118 -10.36 -9.53 28.84
N THR A 119 -10.56 -8.59 27.90
CA THR A 119 -11.80 -7.80 27.83
C THR A 119 -12.66 -8.06 26.60
N SER A 120 -12.12 -8.68 25.53
CA SER A 120 -12.90 -8.90 24.31
C SER A 120 -13.66 -10.24 24.36
N PRO A 121 -14.99 -10.24 24.41
CA PRO A 121 -15.77 -11.49 24.47
C PRO A 121 -15.61 -12.38 23.23
N ALA A 122 -15.28 -11.77 22.08
CA ALA A 122 -15.10 -12.49 20.80
C ALA A 122 -13.65 -12.94 20.57
N PHE A 123 -12.75 -12.76 21.55
CA PHE A 123 -11.35 -13.10 21.35
C PHE A 123 -11.11 -14.61 21.36
N THR A 124 -10.49 -15.11 20.30
CA THR A 124 -10.22 -16.55 20.10
C THR A 124 -8.76 -16.95 20.36
N GLY A 125 -7.96 -16.05 20.89
CA GLY A 125 -6.51 -16.21 21.06
C GLY A 125 -5.69 -15.76 19.84
N VAL A 126 -6.31 -15.07 18.88
CA VAL A 126 -5.63 -14.63 17.64
C VAL A 126 -5.58 -13.13 17.57
N ILE A 127 -4.37 -12.57 17.58
CA ILE A 127 -4.13 -11.18 17.17
C ILE A 127 -4.09 -11.18 15.64
N SER A 128 -5.06 -10.52 15.02
CA SER A 128 -5.27 -10.55 13.57
C SER A 128 -4.22 -9.75 12.79
N ASP A 129 -3.61 -8.75 13.42
CA ASP A 129 -2.51 -7.96 12.89
C ASP A 129 -1.70 -7.30 14.00
N LEU A 130 -0.41 -7.54 14.05
CA LEU A 130 0.53 -6.80 14.88
C LEU A 130 1.44 -5.99 13.97
N GLY A 131 1.01 -4.77 13.64
CA GLY A 131 1.64 -3.99 12.58
C GLY A 131 1.33 -2.51 12.62
N GLY A 132 1.29 -1.89 11.45
CA GLY A 132 1.08 -0.46 11.28
C GLY A 132 1.06 -0.10 9.80
N PRO A 133 1.30 1.16 9.40
CA PRO A 133 1.34 1.58 7.99
C PRO A 133 2.30 0.74 7.14
N THR A 134 3.39 0.27 7.76
CA THR A 134 4.36 -0.68 7.21
C THR A 134 4.98 -1.46 8.36
N ALA A 135 4.58 -2.70 8.56
CA ALA A 135 4.89 -3.47 9.78
C ALA A 135 6.38 -3.49 10.13
N ASN A 136 7.26 -3.68 9.15
CA ASN A 136 8.70 -3.79 9.36
C ASN A 136 9.46 -2.46 9.33
N MET A 137 8.80 -1.36 9.66
CA MET A 137 9.45 -0.07 9.98
C MET A 137 9.51 0.21 11.48
N TYR A 138 8.95 -0.66 12.31
CA TYR A 138 8.98 -0.52 13.77
C TYR A 138 10.41 -0.33 14.28
N ARG A 139 10.63 0.76 15.06
CA ARG A 139 11.94 1.15 15.61
C ARG A 139 13.04 1.45 14.59
N LEU A 140 12.72 1.53 13.29
CA LEU A 140 13.69 1.97 12.29
C LEU A 140 13.73 3.51 12.22
N SER A 141 14.92 4.07 12.22
CA SER A 141 15.15 5.52 12.19
C SER A 141 16.44 5.86 11.44
N CYS A 142 16.67 7.15 11.22
CA CYS A 142 17.97 7.63 10.77
C CYS A 142 19.02 7.37 11.85
N LYS A 143 20.26 7.02 11.46
CA LYS A 143 21.39 6.77 12.37
C LYS A 143 21.90 8.03 13.07
N SER A 144 21.54 9.22 12.56
CA SER A 144 21.93 10.51 13.12
C SER A 144 20.74 11.47 13.13
N ALA A 145 20.42 12.00 14.31
CA ALA A 145 19.38 13.01 14.48
C ALA A 145 19.69 14.30 13.70
N GLU A 146 20.96 14.74 13.66
CA GLU A 146 21.37 15.93 12.93
C GLU A 146 21.17 15.78 11.42
N ILE A 147 21.45 14.58 10.89
CA ILE A 147 21.22 14.27 9.46
C ILE A 147 19.70 14.22 9.19
N GLU A 148 18.92 13.62 10.08
CA GLU A 148 17.48 13.52 9.95
C GLU A 148 16.82 14.90 9.93
N GLU A 149 17.21 15.78 10.84
CA GLU A 149 16.72 17.15 10.93
C GLU A 149 16.92 17.93 9.63
N LYS A 150 18.10 17.82 9.02
CA LYS A 150 18.46 18.53 7.77
C LYS A 150 18.03 17.78 6.51
N CYS A 151 17.51 16.57 6.62
CA CYS A 151 17.24 15.70 5.49
C CYS A 151 16.09 16.23 4.62
N ARG A 152 16.30 16.26 3.29
CA ARG A 152 15.30 16.63 2.28
C ARG A 152 15.02 15.51 1.26
N ARG A 153 15.37 14.26 1.59
CA ARG A 153 15.04 13.13 0.72
C ARG A 153 13.54 12.88 0.74
N LEU A 154 12.98 12.50 -0.40
CA LEU A 154 11.57 12.12 -0.51
C LEU A 154 11.29 10.73 0.08
N SER A 155 12.32 9.86 0.11
CA SER A 155 12.23 8.49 0.58
C SER A 155 13.56 8.03 1.18
N CYS A 156 13.51 7.22 2.23
CA CYS A 156 14.69 6.55 2.78
C CYS A 156 15.00 5.21 2.08
N VAL A 157 14.11 4.74 1.20
CA VAL A 157 14.21 3.43 0.55
C VAL A 157 14.16 3.50 -0.99
N TYR A 158 14.06 4.69 -1.57
CA TYR A 158 14.06 4.89 -3.02
C TYR A 158 15.00 6.05 -3.43
N PRO A 159 15.76 5.94 -4.55
CA PRO A 159 15.86 4.80 -5.48
C PRO A 159 16.61 3.59 -4.89
N GLY A 160 17.26 3.77 -3.79
CA GLY A 160 17.93 2.75 -3.00
C GLY A 160 17.87 3.09 -1.51
N ILE A 161 18.11 2.11 -0.66
CA ILE A 161 18.10 2.26 0.78
C ILE A 161 19.17 3.26 1.19
N CYS A 162 18.77 4.25 2.00
CA CYS A 162 19.65 5.31 2.48
C CYS A 162 20.74 4.73 3.38
N LYS A 163 21.99 5.13 3.18
CA LYS A 163 23.13 4.70 4.01
C LYS A 163 22.98 5.06 5.49
N ASN A 164 22.23 6.14 5.76
CA ASN A 164 21.96 6.63 7.10
C ASN A 164 20.70 6.00 7.74
N LEU A 165 19.99 5.12 7.03
CA LEU A 165 18.85 4.40 7.61
C LEU A 165 19.36 3.22 8.44
N GLY A 166 18.89 3.11 9.69
CA GLY A 166 18.98 1.89 10.47
C GLY A 166 18.07 0.83 9.88
N THR A 167 18.56 -0.40 9.73
CA THR A 167 17.82 -1.51 9.12
C THR A 167 17.75 -2.74 10.01
N ASP A 168 18.00 -2.58 11.30
CA ASP A 168 17.96 -3.66 12.29
C ASP A 168 16.50 -4.01 12.66
N HIS A 169 16.08 -5.21 12.33
CA HIS A 169 14.76 -5.75 12.70
C HIS A 169 14.77 -6.50 14.04
N GLY A 170 15.90 -6.55 14.76
CA GLY A 170 16.00 -7.21 16.07
C GLY A 170 14.90 -6.82 17.07
N PRO A 171 14.62 -5.50 17.27
CA PRO A 171 13.54 -5.05 18.15
C PRO A 171 12.16 -5.56 17.73
N LEU A 172 11.88 -5.65 16.44
CA LEU A 172 10.60 -6.17 15.94
C LEU A 172 10.49 -7.68 16.15
N ILE A 173 11.57 -8.42 15.91
CA ILE A 173 11.62 -9.86 16.16
C ILE A 173 11.41 -10.15 17.66
N SER A 174 12.04 -9.38 18.54
CA SER A 174 11.85 -9.47 19.99
C SER A 174 10.38 -9.28 20.39
N LEU A 175 9.76 -8.20 19.90
CA LEU A 175 8.35 -7.91 20.13
C LEU A 175 7.45 -9.07 19.68
N TYR A 176 7.68 -9.60 18.47
CA TYR A 176 6.89 -10.70 17.92
C TYR A 176 7.01 -11.98 18.77
N ARG A 177 8.22 -12.32 19.18
CA ARG A 177 8.49 -13.47 20.07
C ARG A 177 7.82 -13.31 21.41
N ARG A 178 7.89 -12.13 22.02
CA ARG A 178 7.24 -11.85 23.29
C ARG A 178 5.71 -11.90 23.16
N ALA A 179 5.14 -11.27 22.16
CA ALA A 179 3.70 -11.25 21.94
C ALA A 179 3.10 -12.65 21.73
N ARG A 180 3.75 -13.52 20.93
CA ARG A 180 3.24 -14.87 20.67
C ARG A 180 3.41 -15.84 21.84
N ASN A 181 4.27 -15.53 22.80
CA ASN A 181 4.51 -16.34 23.99
C ASN A 181 3.62 -15.93 25.18
N LEU A 182 2.76 -14.93 25.04
CA LEU A 182 1.84 -14.53 26.09
C LEU A 182 0.81 -15.65 26.37
N PRO A 183 0.49 -15.91 27.66
CA PRO A 183 -0.57 -16.83 28.02
C PRO A 183 -1.90 -16.48 27.34
N GLY A 184 -2.60 -17.44 26.79
CA GLY A 184 -3.88 -17.26 26.09
C GLY A 184 -3.77 -16.76 24.65
N ILE A 185 -2.57 -16.45 24.16
CA ILE A 185 -2.32 -16.10 22.75
C ILE A 185 -1.93 -17.37 21.97
N LYS A 186 -2.71 -17.69 20.95
CA LYS A 186 -2.49 -18.84 20.06
C LYS A 186 -1.72 -18.45 18.80
N LYS A 187 -2.00 -17.25 18.26
CA LYS A 187 -1.36 -16.73 17.05
C LYS A 187 -1.27 -15.21 17.10
N VAL A 188 -0.18 -14.70 16.57
CA VAL A 188 0.02 -13.28 16.27
C VAL A 188 0.31 -13.18 14.78
N LEU A 189 -0.58 -12.59 14.00
CA LEU A 189 -0.44 -12.49 12.55
C LEU A 189 0.04 -11.10 12.16
N VAL A 190 0.66 -11.00 10.98
CA VAL A 190 1.02 -9.77 10.31
C VAL A 190 0.22 -9.70 9.00
N ALA A 191 -0.83 -8.88 9.02
CA ALA A 191 -1.71 -8.64 7.88
C ALA A 191 -1.49 -7.27 7.23
N SER A 192 -0.84 -6.34 7.93
CA SER A 192 -0.36 -5.07 7.41
C SER A 192 0.68 -5.28 6.31
N GLY A 193 0.76 -4.34 5.38
CA GLY A 193 1.81 -4.34 4.37
C GLY A 193 3.21 -4.27 4.99
N LEU A 194 4.18 -4.85 4.31
CA LEU A 194 5.58 -4.75 4.69
C LEU A 194 6.45 -4.26 3.52
N ARG A 195 7.59 -3.68 3.84
CA ARG A 195 8.62 -3.33 2.86
C ARG A 195 9.50 -4.55 2.63
N TYR A 196 9.26 -5.25 1.54
CA TYR A 196 10.03 -6.44 1.16
C TYR A 196 11.49 -6.12 0.83
N ASP A 197 11.77 -4.94 0.31
CA ASP A 197 13.13 -4.43 0.05
C ASP A 197 13.94 -4.21 1.32
N LEU A 198 13.32 -3.87 2.45
CA LEU A 198 13.97 -3.87 3.76
C LEU A 198 14.05 -5.28 4.35
N ALA A 199 13.00 -6.09 4.18
CA ALA A 199 12.96 -7.43 4.73
C ALA A 199 14.07 -8.35 4.20
N VAL A 200 14.44 -8.23 2.91
CA VAL A 200 15.55 -9.00 2.32
C VAL A 200 16.90 -8.74 2.98
N LEU A 201 17.08 -7.61 3.67
CA LEU A 201 18.28 -7.30 4.42
C LEU A 201 18.37 -8.04 5.75
N SER A 202 17.27 -8.65 6.20
CA SER A 202 17.17 -9.37 7.46
C SER A 202 16.53 -10.74 7.23
N PRO A 203 17.29 -11.74 6.76
CA PRO A 203 16.78 -13.10 6.56
C PRO A 203 16.16 -13.72 7.82
N GLU A 204 16.67 -13.37 9.01
CA GLU A 204 16.09 -13.78 10.29
C GLU A 204 14.67 -13.25 10.48
N TYR A 205 14.41 -11.99 10.12
CA TYR A 205 13.06 -11.43 10.14
C TYR A 205 12.11 -12.18 9.20
N VAL A 206 12.55 -12.48 7.97
CA VAL A 206 11.73 -13.24 7.01
C VAL A 206 11.46 -14.65 7.52
N LYS A 207 12.44 -15.28 8.18
CA LYS A 207 12.27 -16.59 8.81
C LYS A 207 11.26 -16.56 9.96
N GLU A 208 11.37 -15.60 10.88
CA GLU A 208 10.42 -15.41 11.97
C GLU A 208 9.00 -15.18 11.44
N LEU A 209 8.87 -14.29 10.44
CA LEU A 209 7.61 -13.96 9.79
C LEU A 209 6.94 -15.19 9.17
N ALA A 210 7.64 -15.92 8.31
CA ALA A 210 7.11 -17.10 7.62
C ALA A 210 6.79 -18.22 8.61
N THR A 211 7.62 -18.41 9.63
CA THR A 211 7.43 -19.50 10.58
C THR A 211 6.25 -19.27 11.51
N TYR A 212 6.00 -18.04 11.96
CA TYR A 212 5.04 -17.81 13.06
C TYR A 212 3.91 -16.86 12.75
N HIS A 213 4.09 -15.91 11.81
CA HIS A 213 3.21 -14.74 11.68
C HIS A 213 2.41 -14.68 10.40
N VAL A 214 2.48 -15.70 9.55
CA VAL A 214 1.69 -15.82 8.31
C VAL A 214 0.69 -16.95 8.45
N GLY A 215 -0.59 -16.63 8.18
CA GLY A 215 -1.71 -17.56 8.28
C GLY A 215 -2.06 -18.29 6.97
N GLY A 216 -1.09 -18.46 6.06
CA GLY A 216 -1.27 -19.07 4.73
C GLY A 216 -1.07 -18.07 3.58
N TYR A 217 -1.49 -16.83 3.75
CA TYR A 217 -1.33 -15.79 2.74
C TYR A 217 -0.64 -14.56 3.32
N LEU A 218 0.37 -14.06 2.60
CA LEU A 218 1.03 -12.80 2.91
C LEU A 218 0.81 -11.79 1.77
N LYS A 219 0.20 -10.67 2.10
CA LYS A 219 0.00 -9.56 1.17
C LYS A 219 1.29 -8.79 0.98
N ILE A 220 1.64 -8.53 -0.28
CA ILE A 220 2.84 -7.79 -0.64
C ILE A 220 2.56 -6.89 -1.83
N ALA A 221 3.19 -5.73 -1.88
CA ALA A 221 2.82 -4.69 -2.83
C ALA A 221 4.00 -4.30 -3.74
N PRO A 222 4.33 -5.07 -4.79
CA PRO A 222 5.28 -4.65 -5.82
C PRO A 222 4.75 -3.50 -6.66
N GLU A 223 3.44 -3.36 -6.83
CA GLU A 223 2.67 -2.34 -7.53
C GLU A 223 2.78 -2.39 -9.05
N HIS A 224 3.94 -2.70 -9.61
CA HIS A 224 4.20 -2.87 -11.05
C HIS A 224 5.46 -3.72 -11.27
N THR A 225 5.72 -4.09 -12.55
CA THR A 225 6.95 -4.80 -12.96
C THR A 225 7.89 -3.92 -13.78
N GLU A 226 7.36 -2.89 -14.43
CA GLU A 226 8.11 -2.03 -15.35
C GLU A 226 8.72 -0.83 -14.61
N GLU A 227 9.96 -0.48 -14.96
CA GLU A 227 10.72 0.60 -14.34
C GLU A 227 10.06 1.99 -14.53
N GLY A 228 9.46 2.23 -15.70
CA GLY A 228 8.76 3.48 -15.99
C GLY A 228 7.72 3.83 -14.91
N PRO A 229 6.67 3.00 -14.73
CA PRO A 229 5.69 3.18 -13.67
C PRO A 229 6.30 3.15 -12.26
N LEU A 230 7.19 2.20 -11.96
CA LEU A 230 7.81 2.07 -10.63
C LEU A 230 8.59 3.33 -10.24
N SER A 231 9.29 3.95 -11.19
CA SER A 231 10.02 5.21 -10.95
C SER A 231 9.07 6.36 -10.59
N LYS A 232 7.89 6.44 -11.20
CA LYS A 232 6.86 7.42 -10.86
C LYS A 232 6.16 7.11 -9.54
N MET A 233 6.12 5.84 -9.14
CA MET A 233 5.59 5.39 -7.85
C MET A 233 6.59 5.53 -6.71
N MET A 234 7.88 5.76 -6.97
CA MET A 234 8.99 5.67 -6.01
C MET A 234 9.05 4.28 -5.33
N LYS A 235 8.88 3.23 -6.14
CA LYS A 235 8.99 1.83 -5.70
C LYS A 235 10.28 1.19 -6.24
N PRO A 236 10.86 0.22 -5.52
CA PRO A 236 12.01 -0.52 -6.02
C PRO A 236 11.64 -1.35 -7.25
N GLY A 237 12.64 -1.71 -8.06
CA GLY A 237 12.45 -2.63 -9.18
C GLY A 237 11.93 -4.01 -8.74
N ILE A 238 11.33 -4.75 -9.67
CA ILE A 238 10.71 -6.05 -9.41
C ILE A 238 11.69 -7.09 -8.83
N GLY A 239 12.98 -6.99 -9.11
CA GLY A 239 14.02 -7.89 -8.59
C GLY A 239 14.08 -7.93 -7.06
N ALA A 240 13.72 -6.85 -6.37
CA ALA A 240 13.60 -6.86 -4.91
C ALA A 240 12.46 -7.77 -4.43
N TYR A 241 11.35 -7.79 -5.17
CA TYR A 241 10.25 -8.73 -4.92
C TYR A 241 10.68 -10.18 -5.15
N ASP A 242 11.39 -10.45 -6.24
CA ASP A 242 11.86 -11.81 -6.56
C ASP A 242 12.81 -12.33 -5.47
N SER A 243 13.71 -11.49 -4.98
CA SER A 243 14.61 -11.81 -3.86
C SER A 243 13.84 -12.11 -2.57
N PHE A 244 12.82 -11.31 -2.25
CA PHE A 244 11.98 -11.56 -1.08
C PHE A 244 11.19 -12.86 -1.24
N LYS A 245 10.62 -13.11 -2.42
CA LYS A 245 9.86 -14.33 -2.72
C LYS A 245 10.72 -15.57 -2.51
N ALA A 246 11.96 -15.56 -2.99
CA ALA A 246 12.89 -16.69 -2.81
C ALA A 246 13.16 -17.00 -1.33
N LEU A 247 13.36 -15.95 -0.49
CA LEU A 247 13.53 -16.13 0.95
C LEU A 247 12.24 -16.64 1.62
N PHE A 248 11.10 -16.07 1.26
CA PHE A 248 9.82 -16.46 1.82
C PHE A 248 9.47 -17.93 1.50
N ASP A 249 9.63 -18.33 0.25
CA ASP A 249 9.40 -19.71 -0.20
C ASP A 249 10.33 -20.68 0.53
N LYS A 250 11.62 -20.33 0.68
CA LYS A 250 12.60 -21.11 1.43
C LYS A 250 12.14 -21.34 2.87
N TYR A 251 11.83 -20.27 3.60
CA TYR A 251 11.49 -20.37 5.01
C TYR A 251 10.09 -20.95 5.26
N SER A 252 9.15 -20.77 4.35
CA SER A 252 7.86 -21.46 4.39
C SER A 252 8.05 -22.96 4.28
N LYS A 253 8.92 -23.43 3.35
CA LYS A 253 9.26 -24.83 3.20
C LYS A 253 9.99 -25.39 4.43
N GLU A 254 10.97 -24.65 4.98
CA GLU A 254 11.66 -25.03 6.22
C GLU A 254 10.69 -25.16 7.40
N ALA A 255 9.66 -24.33 7.47
CA ALA A 255 8.61 -24.37 8.49
C ALA A 255 7.55 -25.47 8.25
N GLY A 256 7.64 -26.24 7.16
CA GLY A 256 6.64 -27.23 6.78
C GLY A 256 5.26 -26.66 6.44
N LYS A 257 5.20 -25.40 5.97
CA LYS A 257 3.95 -24.70 5.72
C LYS A 257 3.71 -24.44 4.24
N GLU A 258 2.47 -24.62 3.82
CA GLU A 258 1.99 -24.18 2.51
C GLU A 258 1.50 -22.74 2.62
N GLN A 259 2.30 -21.80 2.09
CA GLN A 259 2.04 -20.37 2.18
C GLN A 259 2.25 -19.69 0.83
N TYR A 260 1.49 -18.63 0.58
CA TYR A 260 1.49 -17.95 -0.71
C TYR A 260 1.60 -16.43 -0.54
N LEU A 261 2.35 -15.78 -1.45
CA LEU A 261 2.35 -14.34 -1.59
C LEU A 261 1.16 -13.90 -2.43
N ILE A 262 0.47 -12.86 -1.98
CA ILE A 262 -0.60 -12.19 -2.72
C ILE A 262 -0.08 -10.84 -3.18
N PRO A 263 0.43 -10.73 -4.42
CA PRO A 263 0.99 -9.48 -4.91
C PRO A 263 -0.13 -8.50 -5.31
N TYR A 264 0.01 -7.26 -4.86
CA TYR A 264 -0.86 -6.15 -5.26
C TYR A 264 -0.21 -5.34 -6.37
N PHE A 265 -1.03 -4.93 -7.35
CA PHE A 265 -0.63 -4.12 -8.48
C PHE A 265 -1.62 -2.98 -8.72
N ILE A 266 -1.11 -1.82 -9.14
CA ILE A 266 -1.92 -0.63 -9.42
C ILE A 266 -2.07 -0.45 -10.93
N ALA A 267 -3.32 -0.52 -11.41
CA ALA A 267 -3.66 -0.16 -12.78
C ALA A 267 -3.75 1.36 -12.95
N ALA A 268 -3.40 1.87 -14.10
CA ALA A 268 -3.62 3.26 -14.51
C ALA A 268 -2.97 4.32 -13.59
N HIS A 269 -1.84 4.01 -12.98
CA HIS A 269 -1.03 5.02 -12.29
C HIS A 269 -0.43 6.01 -13.31
N PRO A 270 -0.27 7.30 -12.96
CA PRO A 270 0.51 8.23 -13.79
C PRO A 270 1.86 7.64 -14.21
N GLY A 271 2.18 7.74 -15.50
CA GLY A 271 3.37 7.14 -16.08
C GLY A 271 3.22 5.68 -16.55
N THR A 272 2.01 5.10 -16.50
CA THR A 272 1.75 3.73 -16.95
C THR A 272 1.10 3.74 -18.33
N THR A 273 1.74 3.12 -19.33
CA THR A 273 1.24 2.94 -20.69
C THR A 273 0.49 1.62 -20.84
N ASP A 274 -0.21 1.45 -21.98
CA ASP A 274 -0.84 0.17 -22.33
C ASP A 274 0.21 -0.95 -22.51
N GLY A 275 1.41 -0.59 -23.00
CA GLY A 275 2.54 -1.51 -23.14
C GLY A 275 3.05 -2.01 -21.81
N ASP A 276 3.20 -1.12 -20.83
CA ASP A 276 3.60 -1.49 -19.47
C ASP A 276 2.60 -2.46 -18.84
N MET A 277 1.31 -2.21 -19.03
CA MET A 277 0.25 -3.09 -18.50
C MET A 277 0.22 -4.45 -19.20
N LEU A 278 0.52 -4.49 -20.50
CA LEU A 278 0.67 -5.75 -21.24
C LEU A 278 1.86 -6.55 -20.69
N ASN A 279 3.01 -5.92 -20.49
CA ASN A 279 4.19 -6.57 -19.92
C ASN A 279 3.91 -7.13 -18.52
N LEU A 280 3.22 -6.36 -17.68
CA LEU A 280 2.77 -6.82 -16.36
C LEU A 280 1.83 -8.03 -16.48
N ALA A 281 0.86 -8.01 -17.41
CA ALA A 281 -0.05 -9.15 -17.61
C ALA A 281 0.71 -10.43 -18.07
N LEU A 282 1.72 -10.28 -18.93
CA LEU A 282 2.59 -11.37 -19.34
C LEU A 282 3.44 -11.91 -18.19
N TRP A 283 3.93 -11.02 -17.31
CA TRP A 283 4.65 -11.41 -16.11
C TRP A 283 3.74 -12.19 -15.15
N LEU A 284 2.52 -11.69 -14.90
CA LEU A 284 1.52 -12.39 -14.07
C LEU A 284 1.25 -13.78 -14.61
N LYS A 285 1.06 -13.91 -15.91
CA LYS A 285 0.80 -15.21 -16.54
C LYS A 285 1.98 -16.18 -16.40
N ARG A 286 3.20 -15.72 -16.65
CA ARG A 286 4.42 -16.54 -16.52
C ARG A 286 4.62 -17.04 -15.08
N ASN A 287 4.24 -16.24 -14.10
CA ASN A 287 4.34 -16.58 -12.68
C ASN A 287 3.09 -17.27 -12.11
N GLY A 288 2.09 -17.58 -12.95
CA GLY A 288 0.88 -18.28 -12.52
C GLY A 288 -0.06 -17.45 -11.63
N PHE A 289 0.14 -16.13 -11.53
CA PHE A 289 -0.70 -15.27 -10.72
C PHE A 289 -2.02 -14.94 -11.42
N ARG A 290 -3.11 -15.04 -10.65
CA ARG A 290 -4.46 -14.64 -11.05
C ARG A 290 -4.99 -13.65 -10.04
N ALA A 291 -4.97 -12.37 -10.37
CA ALA A 291 -5.42 -11.31 -9.47
C ALA A 291 -6.94 -11.26 -9.43
N ASP A 292 -7.54 -11.59 -8.28
CA ASP A 292 -9.00 -11.47 -8.07
C ASP A 292 -9.40 -10.03 -7.76
N GLN A 293 -8.61 -9.34 -6.95
CA GLN A 293 -8.80 -7.94 -6.63
C GLN A 293 -7.79 -7.09 -7.38
N VAL A 294 -8.28 -6.11 -8.13
CA VAL A 294 -7.44 -5.16 -8.85
C VAL A 294 -7.84 -3.74 -8.50
N GLN A 295 -6.84 -2.90 -8.24
CA GLN A 295 -7.03 -1.49 -7.94
C GLN A 295 -6.57 -0.65 -9.12
N ALA A 296 -7.32 0.40 -9.44
CA ALA A 296 -6.84 1.45 -10.31
C ALA A 296 -6.44 2.65 -9.48
N PHE A 297 -5.40 3.34 -9.90
CA PHE A 297 -5.03 4.60 -9.30
C PHE A 297 -6.25 5.53 -9.20
N LEU A 298 -6.46 6.07 -8.02
CA LEU A 298 -7.44 7.09 -7.75
C LEU A 298 -6.71 8.32 -7.17
N PRO A 299 -6.86 9.50 -7.77
CA PRO A 299 -6.29 10.71 -7.20
C PRO A 299 -6.84 10.93 -5.78
N SER A 300 -5.98 10.80 -4.78
CA SER A 300 -6.35 11.05 -3.39
C SER A 300 -5.74 12.35 -2.88
N PRO A 301 -6.34 13.01 -1.90
CA PRO A 301 -5.73 14.18 -1.26
C PRO A 301 -4.33 13.85 -0.73
N MET A 302 -3.42 14.81 -0.82
CA MET A 302 -2.05 14.75 -0.31
C MET A 302 -1.10 13.74 -1.01
N ALA A 303 -1.55 12.87 -1.90
CA ALA A 303 -0.67 11.98 -2.67
C ALA A 303 0.04 12.72 -3.81
N ILE A 304 1.36 12.52 -3.96
CA ILE A 304 2.17 13.18 -5.01
C ILE A 304 1.67 12.82 -6.41
N ALA A 305 1.27 11.57 -6.63
CA ALA A 305 0.73 11.12 -7.91
C ALA A 305 -0.56 11.85 -8.31
N THR A 306 -1.30 12.43 -7.36
CA THR A 306 -2.44 13.30 -7.65
C THR A 306 -1.99 14.58 -8.37
N ALA A 307 -0.87 15.16 -7.99
CA ALA A 307 -0.29 16.30 -8.70
C ALA A 307 0.16 15.88 -10.12
N MET A 308 0.79 14.71 -10.29
CA MET A 308 1.12 14.18 -11.63
C MET A 308 -0.13 14.01 -12.49
N TYR A 309 -1.19 13.43 -11.92
CA TYR A 309 -2.45 13.17 -12.62
C TYR A 309 -3.10 14.45 -13.15
N HIS A 310 -3.12 15.51 -12.36
CA HIS A 310 -3.74 16.78 -12.76
C HIS A 310 -2.88 17.60 -13.71
N THR A 311 -1.58 17.66 -13.46
CA THR A 311 -0.67 18.54 -14.22
C THR A 311 -0.03 17.87 -15.45
N GLY A 312 0.04 16.55 -15.48
CA GLY A 312 0.83 15.82 -16.49
C GLY A 312 2.34 16.03 -16.36
N LYS A 313 2.82 16.54 -15.23
CA LYS A 313 4.24 16.82 -14.99
C LYS A 313 4.79 16.00 -13.81
N ASN A 314 6.07 15.68 -13.86
CA ASN A 314 6.78 14.96 -12.80
C ASN A 314 7.26 15.94 -11.70
N PRO A 315 6.70 15.91 -10.47
CA PRO A 315 7.09 16.79 -9.38
C PRO A 315 8.23 16.23 -8.52
N LEU A 316 8.77 15.06 -8.82
CA LEU A 316 9.83 14.41 -8.02
C LEU A 316 11.19 15.10 -8.13
N ARG A 317 11.36 15.93 -9.16
CA ARG A 317 12.56 16.75 -9.39
C ARG A 317 12.21 18.23 -9.23
N ARG A 318 13.14 19.13 -9.62
CA ARG A 318 12.87 20.57 -9.65
C ARG A 318 11.69 20.86 -10.59
N ILE A 319 10.68 21.51 -10.07
CA ILE A 319 9.47 21.84 -10.82
C ILE A 319 9.71 23.12 -11.65
N SER A 320 9.43 23.02 -12.93
CA SER A 320 9.50 24.12 -13.89
C SER A 320 8.55 23.84 -15.06
N ARG A 321 8.37 24.81 -15.96
CA ARG A 321 7.63 24.58 -17.21
C ARG A 321 8.27 23.52 -18.10
N LYS A 322 9.58 23.24 -17.91
CA LYS A 322 10.35 22.22 -18.61
C LYS A 322 10.41 20.89 -17.85
N SER A 323 9.61 20.71 -16.78
CA SER A 323 9.56 19.44 -16.07
C SER A 323 9.09 18.32 -16.99
N GLU A 324 9.61 17.13 -16.75
CA GLU A 324 9.28 15.91 -17.50
C GLU A 324 7.77 15.71 -17.61
N ASP A 325 7.29 15.45 -18.82
CA ASP A 325 5.90 15.09 -19.04
C ASP A 325 5.63 13.66 -18.56
N VAL A 326 4.50 13.50 -17.88
CA VAL A 326 4.05 12.20 -17.39
C VAL A 326 2.79 11.80 -18.15
N TYR A 327 2.84 10.64 -18.79
CA TYR A 327 1.68 10.06 -19.44
C TYR A 327 0.57 9.75 -18.42
N ILE A 328 -0.66 10.15 -18.72
CA ILE A 328 -1.79 9.98 -17.79
C ILE A 328 -2.90 9.18 -18.48
N PRO A 329 -3.19 7.95 -18.02
CA PRO A 329 -4.32 7.15 -18.52
C PRO A 329 -5.65 7.71 -17.98
N ARG A 330 -6.21 8.73 -18.66
CA ARG A 330 -7.40 9.47 -18.19
C ARG A 330 -8.72 8.87 -18.62
N SER A 331 -8.80 8.27 -19.82
CA SER A 331 -10.06 7.79 -20.36
C SER A 331 -10.59 6.59 -19.60
N ALA A 332 -11.91 6.52 -19.42
CA ALA A 332 -12.56 5.39 -18.77
C ALA A 332 -12.26 4.06 -19.50
N THR A 333 -12.20 4.10 -20.84
CA THR A 333 -11.86 2.95 -21.67
C THR A 333 -10.46 2.43 -21.39
N GLN A 334 -9.46 3.32 -21.33
CA GLN A 334 -8.08 2.94 -21.06
C GLN A 334 -7.91 2.42 -19.63
N ARG A 335 -8.52 3.08 -18.64
CA ARG A 335 -8.50 2.62 -17.26
C ARG A 335 -9.16 1.25 -17.09
N ARG A 336 -10.22 0.98 -17.85
CA ARG A 336 -10.85 -0.34 -17.94
C ARG A 336 -9.91 -1.37 -18.57
N LEU A 337 -9.22 -1.01 -19.64
CA LEU A 337 -8.23 -1.87 -20.29
C LEU A 337 -7.09 -2.24 -19.33
N HIS A 338 -6.54 -1.26 -18.61
CA HIS A 338 -5.49 -1.52 -17.63
C HIS A 338 -5.92 -2.51 -16.53
N LYS A 339 -7.18 -2.39 -16.05
CA LYS A 339 -7.75 -3.38 -15.11
C LYS A 339 -7.92 -4.75 -15.77
N ALA A 340 -8.33 -4.78 -17.05
CA ALA A 340 -8.51 -6.03 -17.80
C ALA A 340 -7.18 -6.79 -17.95
N PHE A 341 -6.07 -6.09 -18.19
CA PHE A 341 -4.72 -6.71 -18.22
C PHE A 341 -4.37 -7.39 -16.89
N LEU A 342 -4.67 -6.78 -15.74
CA LEU A 342 -4.45 -7.41 -14.43
C LEU A 342 -5.33 -8.66 -14.23
N ARG A 343 -6.52 -8.69 -14.82
CA ARG A 343 -7.45 -9.82 -14.78
C ARG A 343 -7.52 -10.54 -16.12
N TYR A 344 -6.36 -10.78 -16.74
CA TYR A 344 -6.24 -11.44 -18.05
C TYR A 344 -6.89 -12.84 -18.10
N HIS A 345 -7.01 -13.50 -16.95
CA HIS A 345 -7.59 -14.83 -16.79
C HIS A 345 -9.13 -14.84 -16.79
N ASP A 346 -9.76 -13.67 -16.57
CA ASP A 346 -11.21 -13.54 -16.49
C ASP A 346 -11.84 -13.41 -17.90
N PRO A 347 -12.69 -14.36 -18.33
CA PRO A 347 -13.33 -14.35 -19.63
C PRO A 347 -14.11 -13.08 -19.96
N GLU A 348 -14.64 -12.38 -18.96
CA GLU A 348 -15.34 -11.10 -19.14
C GLU A 348 -14.45 -10.01 -19.74
N ASN A 349 -13.13 -10.12 -19.55
CA ASN A 349 -12.17 -9.16 -20.07
C ASN A 349 -11.60 -9.54 -21.46
N TRP A 350 -11.77 -10.78 -21.93
CA TRP A 350 -11.11 -11.24 -23.15
C TRP A 350 -11.48 -10.45 -24.42
N PRO A 351 -12.74 -10.02 -24.66
CA PRO A 351 -13.06 -9.20 -25.82
C PRO A 351 -12.26 -7.90 -25.88
N VAL A 352 -12.19 -7.19 -24.75
CA VAL A 352 -11.44 -5.92 -24.62
C VAL A 352 -9.95 -6.16 -24.82
N LEU A 353 -9.40 -7.25 -24.26
CA LEU A 353 -7.98 -7.60 -24.40
C LEU A 353 -7.63 -8.00 -25.84
N ARG A 354 -8.47 -8.78 -26.54
CA ARG A 354 -8.25 -9.12 -27.95
C ARG A 354 -8.21 -7.86 -28.84
N GLU A 355 -9.20 -6.96 -28.66
CA GLU A 355 -9.24 -5.70 -29.39
C GLU A 355 -7.97 -4.86 -29.14
N ALA A 356 -7.56 -4.73 -27.89
CA ALA A 356 -6.35 -3.99 -27.52
C ALA A 356 -5.08 -4.62 -28.12
N LEU A 357 -4.94 -5.95 -28.02
CA LEU A 357 -3.79 -6.67 -28.59
C LEU A 357 -3.70 -6.51 -30.10
N MET A 358 -4.82 -6.52 -30.82
CA MET A 358 -4.85 -6.22 -32.25
C MET A 358 -4.37 -4.80 -32.54
N LYS A 359 -4.88 -3.79 -31.83
CA LYS A 359 -4.48 -2.38 -31.96
C LYS A 359 -3.00 -2.14 -31.64
N MET A 360 -2.46 -2.91 -30.69
CA MET A 360 -1.04 -2.85 -30.29
C MET A 360 -0.12 -3.64 -31.22
N GLY A 361 -0.62 -4.27 -32.28
CA GLY A 361 0.16 -5.13 -33.16
C GLY A 361 0.63 -6.45 -32.53
N ARG A 362 -0.05 -6.89 -31.46
CA ARG A 362 0.30 -8.08 -30.67
C ARG A 362 -0.73 -9.21 -30.82
N ALA A 363 -1.20 -9.40 -32.06
CA ALA A 363 -2.07 -10.52 -32.42
C ALA A 363 -1.45 -11.90 -32.10
N ASP A 364 -0.11 -11.96 -32.05
CA ASP A 364 0.68 -13.12 -31.65
C ASP A 364 0.32 -13.63 -30.23
N LEU A 365 -0.28 -12.80 -29.38
CA LEU A 365 -0.70 -13.14 -28.01
C LEU A 365 -2.14 -13.63 -27.92
N ILE A 366 -2.84 -13.76 -29.05
CA ILE A 366 -4.22 -14.29 -29.11
C ILE A 366 -4.19 -15.73 -29.64
N GLY A 367 -4.58 -16.68 -28.80
CA GLY A 367 -4.57 -18.11 -29.15
C GLY A 367 -4.74 -19.02 -27.94
N ASN A 368 -4.77 -20.33 -28.19
CA ASN A 368 -5.06 -21.33 -27.16
C ASN A 368 -3.83 -21.97 -26.53
N GLY A 369 -2.64 -21.63 -27.00
CA GLY A 369 -1.37 -22.19 -26.46
C GLY A 369 -0.88 -21.45 -25.21
N LYS A 370 0.06 -22.04 -24.49
CA LYS A 370 0.62 -21.50 -23.22
C LYS A 370 1.23 -20.11 -23.35
N ARG A 371 1.79 -19.76 -24.51
CA ARG A 371 2.41 -18.44 -24.78
C ARG A 371 1.41 -17.29 -24.97
N HIS A 372 0.15 -17.62 -25.35
CA HIS A 372 -0.86 -16.59 -25.66
C HIS A 372 -1.46 -16.03 -24.37
N LEU A 373 -1.76 -14.75 -24.34
CA LEU A 373 -2.34 -14.09 -23.16
C LEU A 373 -3.82 -14.45 -23.00
N VAL A 374 -4.59 -14.38 -24.11
CA VAL A 374 -6.02 -14.67 -24.16
C VAL A 374 -6.37 -15.63 -25.28
N PRO A 375 -7.41 -16.48 -25.14
CA PRO A 375 -7.82 -17.41 -26.19
C PRO A 375 -8.54 -16.72 -27.33
N ARG A 376 -8.67 -17.43 -28.47
CA ARG A 376 -9.46 -16.97 -29.63
C ARG A 376 -10.96 -17.10 -29.36
N TYR A 377 -11.38 -18.11 -28.62
CA TYR A 377 -12.80 -18.37 -28.33
C TYR A 377 -13.30 -17.51 -27.17
N GLN A 378 -14.63 -17.40 -27.07
CA GLN A 378 -15.31 -16.77 -25.96
C GLN A 378 -16.29 -17.77 -25.35
N PRO A 379 -16.21 -18.07 -24.04
CA PRO A 379 -17.20 -18.93 -23.38
C PRO A 379 -18.60 -18.34 -23.47
N VAL A 380 -19.58 -19.20 -23.68
CA VAL A 380 -20.99 -18.78 -23.78
C VAL A 380 -21.42 -18.04 -22.50
N GLY A 381 -22.13 -16.95 -22.65
CA GLY A 381 -22.61 -16.12 -21.52
C GLY A 381 -21.58 -15.19 -20.90
N THR A 382 -20.34 -15.13 -21.44
CA THR A 382 -19.29 -14.24 -20.96
C THR A 382 -18.94 -13.15 -21.96
N GLY A 383 -18.34 -12.05 -21.50
CA GLY A 383 -17.89 -10.95 -22.35
C GLY A 383 -18.98 -10.07 -22.94
N MET A 384 -20.23 -10.31 -22.61
CA MET A 384 -21.33 -9.46 -23.02
C MET A 384 -21.45 -8.25 -22.07
N LYS A 385 -21.73 -7.07 -22.65
CA LYS A 385 -22.09 -5.89 -21.85
C LYS A 385 -23.36 -6.23 -21.03
N LYS A 386 -23.17 -6.58 -19.76
CA LYS A 386 -24.31 -6.63 -18.85
C LYS A 386 -24.84 -5.21 -18.67
N PRO A 387 -26.18 -4.98 -18.76
CA PRO A 387 -26.73 -3.69 -18.39
C PRO A 387 -26.23 -3.35 -16.99
N GLY A 388 -25.67 -2.14 -16.85
CA GLY A 388 -25.04 -1.71 -15.61
C GLY A 388 -26.04 -1.83 -14.46
N ARG A 389 -25.76 -2.68 -13.48
CA ARG A 389 -26.50 -2.61 -12.21
C ARG A 389 -26.21 -1.21 -11.63
N PRO A 390 -27.25 -0.48 -11.22
CA PRO A 390 -27.03 0.81 -10.58
C PRO A 390 -26.08 0.61 -9.38
N PHE A 391 -25.08 1.48 -9.29
CA PHE A 391 -24.12 1.45 -8.18
C PHE A 391 -24.91 1.68 -6.88
N ARG A 392 -25.06 0.65 -6.06
CA ARG A 392 -25.62 0.79 -4.72
C ARG A 392 -24.51 1.32 -3.81
N THR A 393 -24.61 2.58 -3.43
CA THR A 393 -23.80 3.11 -2.33
C THR A 393 -24.24 2.43 -1.03
N GLN A 394 -23.33 2.23 -0.09
CA GLN A 394 -23.64 1.68 1.24
C GLN A 394 -24.67 2.54 2.02
N HIS A 395 -24.94 3.75 1.55
CA HIS A 395 -25.89 4.71 2.12
C HIS A 395 -27.23 4.80 1.36
N ALA A 396 -27.47 3.93 0.39
CA ALA A 396 -28.79 3.86 -0.22
C ALA A 396 -29.80 3.42 0.85
N ARG A 397 -30.65 4.34 1.29
CA ARG A 397 -31.77 4.02 2.20
C ARG A 397 -32.55 2.84 1.63
N PRO A 398 -32.93 1.83 2.46
CA PRO A 398 -33.82 0.78 1.98
C PRO A 398 -35.10 1.44 1.45
N ALA A 399 -35.56 0.98 0.29
CA ALA A 399 -36.84 1.43 -0.26
C ALA A 399 -37.90 1.24 0.83
N ARG A 400 -38.58 2.32 1.22
CA ARG A 400 -39.76 2.21 2.10
C ARG A 400 -40.75 1.21 1.44
N GLY A 401 -40.94 0.11 2.12
CA GLY A 401 -42.01 -0.81 1.73
C GLY A 401 -43.33 -0.02 1.64
N LYS A 402 -44.03 -0.19 0.53
CA LYS A 402 -45.40 0.26 0.43
C LYS A 402 -46.17 -0.55 1.47
N ALA A 403 -46.75 0.15 2.45
CA ALA A 403 -47.79 -0.39 3.30
C ALA A 403 -49.03 -0.63 2.50
#